data_f77a6127e918551b8f5864859fe54fa5
#
_entry.id   f77a6127e918551b8f5864859fe54fa5
#
_cell.length_a   1.000
_cell.length_b   1.000
_cell.length_c   1.000
_cell.angle_alpha   90.00
_cell.angle_beta   90.00
_cell.angle_gamma   90.00
#
_symmetry.space_group_name_H-M   'P 1'
#
loop_
_entity.id
_entity.type
_entity.pdbx_description
1 polymer ?
#
loop_
_entity_poly.entity_id
_entity_poly.type
_entity_poly.pdbx_seq_one_letter_code
_entity_poly.pdbx_strand_id
1 'polypeptide(L)'
;LQGQITADMDKVSNSNSVIGAICDIKGRAVSSFVVCKETSSDNNFLLIGNTASIEVAHEVLNKYKPFYDTELTFASTTYIYGIDEETLIENFPDTELTKSFQNYGDAFRVHYLDKQYHLLLTKKRLEKNVLKPEESQVLWLIDDINNLNMEITQEISGEFTPHELGYPATARIDFEKGCYTGQEIVARMHYRAKKLPTVLLKNSSHKYEIGTKIQSQDNKSIGIVLTRAQSSDGYSYLLSMNKSFEDQSFVF
;
A
#
# COMPACT_ATOMS: atom_id res chain seq x y z
N LEU A 1 -5.64 -6.79 15.94
CA LEU A 1 -5.54 -6.06 14.65
C LEU A 1 -6.90 -5.52 14.19
N GLN A 2 -7.99 -6.32 14.21
CA GLN A 2 -9.29 -5.96 13.62
C GLN A 2 -9.81 -4.55 13.99
N GLY A 3 -9.65 -4.11 15.24
CA GLY A 3 -10.07 -2.77 15.70
C GLY A 3 -9.09 -1.64 15.41
N GLN A 4 -7.96 -1.89 14.74
CA GLN A 4 -6.92 -0.89 14.50
C GLN A 4 -6.66 -0.62 13.03
N ILE A 5 -7.01 -1.55 12.14
CA ILE A 5 -6.72 -1.45 10.72
C ILE A 5 -8.00 -1.31 9.89
N THR A 6 -7.87 -0.72 8.72
CA THR A 6 -8.99 -0.46 7.80
C THR A 6 -9.46 -1.71 7.04
N ALA A 7 -8.62 -2.74 6.91
CA ALA A 7 -8.96 -4.01 6.27
C ALA A 7 -9.70 -4.95 7.23
N ASP A 8 -10.50 -5.84 6.65
CA ASP A 8 -11.17 -6.90 7.40
C ASP A 8 -10.26 -8.11 7.59
N MET A 9 -9.88 -8.38 8.85
CA MET A 9 -8.99 -9.49 9.20
C MET A 9 -9.62 -10.87 8.99
N ASP A 10 -10.95 -10.97 8.97
CA ASP A 10 -11.65 -12.23 8.75
C ASP A 10 -11.47 -12.73 7.30
N LYS A 11 -11.04 -11.84 6.39
CA LYS A 11 -10.69 -12.19 5.01
C LYS A 11 -9.26 -12.74 4.85
N VAL A 12 -8.42 -12.65 5.88
CA VAL A 12 -7.05 -13.19 5.83
C VAL A 12 -7.08 -14.71 6.06
N SER A 13 -6.54 -15.47 5.13
CA SER A 13 -6.53 -16.94 5.19
C SER A 13 -5.20 -17.54 4.70
N ASN A 14 -5.10 -18.84 4.64
CA ASN A 14 -3.94 -19.56 4.08
C ASN A 14 -3.80 -19.40 2.54
N SER A 15 -4.76 -18.76 1.89
CA SER A 15 -4.76 -18.50 0.45
C SER A 15 -5.04 -17.03 0.11
N ASN A 16 -5.34 -16.21 1.12
CA ASN A 16 -5.72 -14.83 0.90
C ASN A 16 -5.01 -13.86 1.84
N SER A 17 -4.40 -12.84 1.27
CA SER A 17 -3.88 -11.65 1.94
C SER A 17 -4.83 -10.48 1.76
N VAL A 18 -4.73 -9.47 2.62
CA VAL A 18 -5.47 -8.21 2.47
C VAL A 18 -4.51 -7.03 2.52
N ILE A 19 -4.85 -5.95 1.87
CA ILE A 19 -4.16 -4.68 2.01
C ILE A 19 -4.94 -3.79 2.97
N GLY A 20 -4.23 -3.05 3.82
CA GLY A 20 -4.85 -2.22 4.84
C GLY A 20 -4.01 -1.00 5.21
N ALA A 21 -4.57 -0.21 6.12
CA ALA A 21 -3.92 0.96 6.69
C ALA A 21 -4.30 1.10 8.16
N ILE A 22 -3.51 1.87 8.91
CA ILE A 22 -3.88 2.41 10.21
C ILE A 22 -4.19 3.89 10.03
N CYS A 23 -5.28 4.33 10.66
CA CYS A 23 -5.63 5.74 10.73
C CYS A 23 -5.43 6.28 12.15
N ASP A 24 -5.15 7.57 12.26
CA ASP A 24 -5.23 8.29 13.51
C ASP A 24 -6.71 8.63 13.87
N ILE A 25 -6.91 9.22 15.04
CA ILE A 25 -8.25 9.63 15.51
C ILE A 25 -8.91 10.70 14.65
N LYS A 26 -8.15 11.39 13.78
CA LYS A 26 -8.65 12.38 12.82
C LYS A 26 -8.97 11.77 11.46
N GLY A 27 -8.85 10.43 11.33
CA GLY A 27 -9.09 9.70 10.10
C GLY A 27 -8.01 9.90 9.04
N ARG A 28 -6.78 10.28 9.42
CA ARG A 28 -5.64 10.38 8.52
C ARG A 28 -4.86 9.07 8.53
N ALA A 29 -4.44 8.60 7.36
CA ALA A 29 -3.66 7.38 7.24
C ALA A 29 -2.22 7.62 7.72
N VAL A 30 -1.80 6.84 8.72
CA VAL A 30 -0.45 6.95 9.31
C VAL A 30 0.47 5.82 8.90
N SER A 31 -0.09 4.67 8.47
CA SER A 31 0.65 3.51 8.00
C SER A 31 -0.18 2.72 7.00
N SER A 32 0.48 2.05 6.06
CA SER A 32 -0.14 1.13 5.09
C SER A 32 0.70 -0.12 4.90
N PHE A 33 0.05 -1.26 4.67
CA PHE A 33 0.71 -2.55 4.56
C PHE A 33 -0.18 -3.59 3.91
N VAL A 34 0.44 -4.73 3.58
CA VAL A 34 -0.25 -5.99 3.29
C VAL A 34 -0.26 -6.82 4.55
N VAL A 35 -1.35 -7.53 4.81
CA VAL A 35 -1.48 -8.50 5.90
C VAL A 35 -1.68 -9.88 5.32
N CYS A 36 -0.86 -10.83 5.77
CA CYS A 36 -1.03 -12.24 5.46
C CYS A 36 -0.80 -13.09 6.73
N LYS A 37 -1.18 -14.36 6.67
CA LYS A 37 -0.87 -15.30 7.75
C LYS A 37 0.61 -15.64 7.76
N GLU A 38 1.18 -15.80 8.95
CA GLU A 38 2.43 -16.51 9.10
C GLU A 38 2.12 -18.01 9.18
N THR A 39 2.86 -18.81 8.42
CA THR A 39 2.56 -20.23 8.20
C THR A 39 2.82 -21.16 9.39
N SER A 40 3.47 -20.65 10.43
CA SER A 40 3.82 -21.42 11.63
C SER A 40 2.68 -21.54 12.65
N SER A 41 1.66 -20.67 12.56
CA SER A 41 0.53 -20.63 13.51
C SER A 41 -0.69 -19.95 12.90
N ASP A 42 -1.87 -20.46 13.23
CA ASP A 42 -3.15 -19.87 12.76
C ASP A 42 -3.40 -18.45 13.31
N ASN A 43 -2.73 -18.06 14.39
CA ASN A 43 -2.92 -16.77 15.05
C ASN A 43 -1.81 -15.75 14.76
N ASN A 44 -0.80 -16.12 13.96
CA ASN A 44 0.29 -15.22 13.62
C ASN A 44 0.04 -14.55 12.26
N PHE A 45 0.27 -13.23 12.22
CA PHE A 45 0.12 -12.43 11.03
C PHE A 45 1.41 -11.67 10.74
N LEU A 46 1.70 -11.49 9.46
CA LEU A 46 2.77 -10.63 8.98
C LEU A 46 2.17 -9.34 8.41
N LEU A 47 2.73 -8.21 8.80
CA LEU A 47 2.48 -6.91 8.19
C LEU A 47 3.69 -6.57 7.33
N ILE A 48 3.46 -6.36 6.03
CA ILE A 48 4.50 -6.14 5.02
C ILE A 48 4.26 -4.78 4.38
N GLY A 49 5.26 -3.91 4.39
CA GLY A 49 5.17 -2.58 3.80
C GLY A 49 6.50 -1.83 3.83
N ASN A 50 6.46 -0.56 3.49
CA ASN A 50 7.59 0.34 3.62
C ASN A 50 8.11 0.37 5.06
N THR A 51 9.42 0.39 5.27
CA THR A 51 10.04 0.33 6.61
C THR A 51 9.49 1.40 7.55
N ALA A 52 9.44 2.66 7.11
CA ALA A 52 8.91 3.75 7.94
C ALA A 52 7.42 3.53 8.30
N SER A 53 6.64 3.02 7.36
CA SER A 53 5.22 2.69 7.58
C SER A 53 5.05 1.58 8.62
N ILE A 54 5.88 0.53 8.55
CA ILE A 54 5.85 -0.59 9.51
C ILE A 54 6.33 -0.17 10.89
N GLU A 55 7.33 0.71 10.99
CA GLU A 55 7.74 1.29 12.28
C GLU A 55 6.60 2.05 12.94
N VAL A 56 5.88 2.91 12.19
CA VAL A 56 4.69 3.61 12.69
C VAL A 56 3.59 2.62 13.09
N ALA A 57 3.34 1.58 12.28
CA ALA A 57 2.38 0.53 12.63
C ALA A 57 2.74 -0.15 13.95
N HIS A 58 4.01 -0.50 14.12
CA HIS A 58 4.51 -1.12 15.36
C HIS A 58 4.30 -0.19 16.56
N GLU A 59 4.66 1.08 16.46
CA GLU A 59 4.46 2.07 17.54
C GLU A 59 2.99 2.23 17.92
N VAL A 60 2.10 2.33 16.94
CA VAL A 60 0.65 2.47 17.19
C VAL A 60 0.10 1.21 17.83
N LEU A 61 0.39 0.04 17.27
CA LEU A 61 -0.12 -1.24 17.79
C LEU A 61 0.44 -1.57 19.19
N ASN A 62 1.67 -1.18 19.48
CA ASN A 62 2.30 -1.41 20.79
C ASN A 62 1.57 -0.68 21.93
N LYS A 63 0.88 0.43 21.67
CA LYS A 63 0.05 1.13 22.65
C LYS A 63 -1.16 0.27 23.11
N TYR A 64 -1.61 -0.65 22.25
CA TYR A 64 -2.74 -1.54 22.54
C TYR A 64 -2.31 -2.91 23.07
N LYS A 65 -1.02 -3.27 22.93
CA LYS A 65 -0.48 -4.55 23.41
C LYS A 65 -0.85 -4.90 24.86
N PRO A 66 -0.84 -3.96 25.84
CA PRO A 66 -1.20 -4.28 27.22
C PRO A 66 -2.62 -4.81 27.42
N PHE A 67 -3.50 -4.63 26.44
CA PHE A 67 -4.91 -5.06 26.51
C PHE A 67 -5.16 -6.42 25.85
N TYR A 68 -4.12 -7.03 25.25
CA TYR A 68 -4.24 -8.26 24.46
C TYR A 68 -3.06 -9.19 24.77
N ASP A 69 -3.32 -10.50 24.79
CA ASP A 69 -2.26 -11.53 24.86
C ASP A 69 -1.64 -11.67 23.46
N THR A 70 -0.68 -10.79 23.14
CA THR A 70 -0.05 -10.75 21.83
C THR A 70 1.38 -10.21 21.92
N GLU A 71 2.20 -10.58 20.96
CA GLU A 71 3.54 -10.07 20.76
C GLU A 71 3.66 -9.35 19.42
N LEU A 72 4.51 -8.32 19.38
CA LEU A 72 4.87 -7.57 18.19
C LEU A 72 6.39 -7.65 18.01
N THR A 73 6.84 -8.22 16.90
CA THR A 73 8.27 -8.40 16.62
C THR A 73 8.57 -7.99 15.19
N PHE A 74 9.79 -7.50 14.94
CA PHE A 74 10.28 -7.29 13.57
C PHE A 74 10.89 -8.58 13.03
N ALA A 75 10.49 -8.97 11.82
CA ALA A 75 11.03 -10.14 11.13
C ALA A 75 12.39 -9.82 10.50
N SER A 76 13.45 -9.78 11.31
CA SER A 76 14.80 -9.35 10.92
C SER A 76 15.53 -10.28 9.96
N THR A 77 15.04 -11.50 9.73
CA THR A 77 15.70 -12.54 8.91
C THR A 77 14.97 -12.83 7.60
N THR A 78 14.01 -12.01 7.21
CA THR A 78 13.22 -12.20 6.01
C THR A 78 13.67 -11.23 4.92
N TYR A 79 14.00 -11.77 3.76
CA TYR A 79 14.28 -10.99 2.54
C TYR A 79 12.98 -10.82 1.77
N ILE A 80 12.73 -9.62 1.23
CA ILE A 80 11.56 -9.30 0.43
C ILE A 80 12.02 -8.89 -0.96
N TYR A 81 11.42 -9.51 -1.97
CA TYR A 81 11.73 -9.25 -3.37
C TYR A 81 10.45 -8.95 -4.17
N GLY A 82 10.53 -8.02 -5.11
CA GLY A 82 9.59 -7.92 -6.21
C GLY A 82 10.02 -8.91 -7.30
N ILE A 83 9.14 -9.78 -7.74
CA ILE A 83 9.41 -10.80 -8.75
C ILE A 83 8.28 -10.80 -9.79
N ASP A 84 8.62 -10.84 -11.07
CA ASP A 84 7.65 -11.01 -12.15
C ASP A 84 7.09 -12.45 -12.19
N GLU A 85 5.95 -12.59 -12.86
CA GLU A 85 5.24 -13.87 -12.90
C GLU A 85 6.04 -14.98 -13.58
N GLU A 86 6.77 -14.68 -14.67
CA GLU A 86 7.57 -15.65 -15.41
C GLU A 86 8.67 -16.21 -14.52
N THR A 87 9.47 -15.34 -13.92
CA THR A 87 10.54 -15.73 -12.97
C THR A 87 9.98 -16.45 -11.75
N LEU A 88 8.79 -16.05 -11.28
CA LEU A 88 8.13 -16.73 -10.16
C LEU A 88 7.77 -18.18 -10.52
N ILE A 89 7.11 -18.43 -11.67
CA ILE A 89 6.69 -19.76 -12.10
C ILE A 89 7.90 -20.65 -12.39
N GLU A 90 8.97 -20.11 -12.98
CA GLU A 90 10.22 -20.86 -13.21
C GLU A 90 10.84 -21.39 -11.90
N ASN A 91 10.80 -20.62 -10.82
CA ASN A 91 11.38 -21.00 -9.54
C ASN A 91 10.39 -21.74 -8.60
N PHE A 92 9.09 -21.53 -8.80
CA PHE A 92 8.01 -22.11 -8.00
C PHE A 92 6.88 -22.61 -8.93
N PRO A 93 7.08 -23.74 -9.62
CA PRO A 93 6.15 -24.25 -10.65
C PRO A 93 4.75 -24.60 -10.13
N ASP A 94 4.62 -24.87 -8.82
CA ASP A 94 3.32 -25.13 -8.17
C ASP A 94 2.55 -23.84 -7.79
N THR A 95 2.91 -22.70 -8.38
CA THR A 95 2.26 -21.40 -8.10
C THR A 95 0.80 -21.39 -8.59
N GLU A 96 -0.12 -21.11 -7.68
CA GLU A 96 -1.54 -20.88 -7.97
C GLU A 96 -1.82 -19.36 -8.05
N LEU A 97 -1.86 -18.81 -9.25
CA LEU A 97 -1.98 -17.36 -9.49
C LEU A 97 -3.32 -16.77 -8.97
N THR A 98 -4.35 -17.59 -8.83
CA THR A 98 -5.67 -17.18 -8.28
C THR A 98 -5.65 -16.87 -6.78
N LYS A 99 -4.63 -17.33 -6.05
CA LYS A 99 -4.45 -17.03 -4.63
C LYS A 99 -3.69 -15.72 -4.47
N SER A 100 -4.09 -14.87 -3.55
CA SER A 100 -3.31 -13.68 -3.19
C SER A 100 -2.20 -13.95 -2.17
N PHE A 101 -2.22 -15.13 -1.52
CA PHE A 101 -1.17 -15.63 -0.64
C PHE A 101 -0.91 -17.10 -0.90
N GLN A 102 0.38 -17.49 -0.98
CA GLN A 102 0.78 -18.89 -1.11
C GLN A 102 2.11 -19.14 -0.40
N ASN A 103 2.15 -20.26 0.34
CA ASN A 103 3.34 -20.71 1.07
C ASN A 103 4.03 -21.85 0.33
N TYR A 104 5.36 -21.76 0.20
CA TYR A 104 6.24 -22.75 -0.41
C TYR A 104 7.19 -23.41 0.60
N GLY A 105 6.94 -23.26 1.90
CA GLY A 105 7.82 -23.74 2.98
C GLY A 105 8.82 -22.67 3.43
N ASP A 106 9.99 -22.59 2.80
CA ASP A 106 11.04 -21.59 3.12
C ASP A 106 10.77 -20.20 2.51
N ALA A 107 9.77 -20.09 1.65
CA ALA A 107 9.35 -18.86 1.00
C ALA A 107 7.83 -18.74 0.97
N PHE A 108 7.32 -17.54 0.81
CA PHE A 108 5.92 -17.30 0.53
C PHE A 108 5.73 -16.10 -0.40
N ARG A 109 4.69 -16.22 -1.21
CA ARG A 109 4.28 -15.22 -2.18
C ARG A 109 3.07 -14.44 -1.67
N VAL A 110 3.12 -13.14 -1.87
CA VAL A 110 1.97 -12.26 -1.71
C VAL A 110 1.74 -11.51 -3.01
N HIS A 111 0.48 -11.46 -3.44
CA HIS A 111 0.04 -10.68 -4.59
C HIS A 111 -1.20 -9.88 -4.21
N TYR A 112 -1.30 -8.65 -4.66
CA TYR A 112 -2.43 -7.78 -4.37
C TYR A 112 -2.60 -6.75 -5.49
N LEU A 113 -3.82 -6.34 -5.73
CA LEU A 113 -4.21 -5.54 -6.88
C LEU A 113 -3.89 -6.26 -8.21
N ASP A 114 -3.97 -5.56 -9.32
CA ASP A 114 -3.61 -6.09 -10.65
C ASP A 114 -2.14 -5.81 -10.97
N LYS A 115 -1.24 -5.97 -9.98
CA LYS A 115 0.19 -5.72 -10.14
C LYS A 115 0.85 -6.74 -11.05
N GLN A 116 1.85 -6.30 -11.81
CA GLN A 116 2.69 -7.17 -12.63
C GLN A 116 3.70 -7.97 -11.78
N TYR A 117 4.04 -7.43 -10.60
CA TYR A 117 5.03 -8.03 -9.71
C TYR A 117 4.37 -8.61 -8.46
N HIS A 118 4.92 -9.74 -8.03
CA HIS A 118 4.57 -10.39 -6.76
C HIS A 118 5.61 -10.04 -5.70
N LEU A 119 5.20 -9.96 -4.44
CA LEU A 119 6.12 -9.99 -3.31
C LEU A 119 6.50 -11.43 -3.03
N LEU A 120 7.79 -11.72 -3.06
CA LEU A 120 8.35 -12.99 -2.61
C LEU A 120 9.16 -12.76 -1.34
N LEU A 121 8.77 -13.41 -0.25
CA LEU A 121 9.43 -13.35 1.03
C LEU A 121 10.16 -14.67 1.29
N THR A 122 11.44 -14.59 1.63
CA THR A 122 12.29 -15.77 1.82
C THR A 122 13.15 -15.66 3.07
N LYS A 123 13.45 -16.79 3.71
CA LYS A 123 14.43 -16.86 4.81
C LYS A 123 15.88 -16.90 4.29
N LYS A 124 16.08 -17.26 3.03
CA LYS A 124 17.39 -17.32 2.39
C LYS A 124 17.49 -16.24 1.33
N ARG A 125 18.67 -15.62 1.23
CA ARG A 125 18.95 -14.66 0.17
C ARG A 125 18.93 -15.37 -1.19
N LEU A 126 18.17 -14.83 -2.14
CA LEU A 126 18.20 -15.31 -3.52
C LEU A 126 19.51 -14.91 -4.20
N GLU A 127 19.95 -15.74 -5.14
CA GLU A 127 21.16 -15.45 -5.93
C GLU A 127 20.90 -14.28 -6.90
N LYS A 128 21.94 -13.51 -7.18
CA LYS A 128 21.86 -12.29 -8.01
C LYS A 128 21.39 -12.53 -9.45
N ASN A 129 21.54 -13.75 -9.96
CA ASN A 129 21.08 -14.15 -11.30
C ASN A 129 19.56 -14.30 -11.41
N VAL A 130 18.86 -14.41 -10.28
CA VAL A 130 17.39 -14.50 -10.23
C VAL A 130 16.75 -13.10 -10.21
N LEU A 131 17.47 -12.08 -9.78
CA LEU A 131 16.92 -10.74 -9.58
C LEU A 131 17.90 -9.68 -10.07
N LYS A 132 17.40 -8.64 -10.75
CA LYS A 132 18.14 -7.41 -11.06
C LYS A 132 17.76 -6.33 -10.03
N PRO A 133 18.50 -6.18 -8.92
CA PRO A 133 18.04 -5.45 -7.73
C PRO A 133 17.78 -3.96 -7.95
N GLU A 134 18.56 -3.31 -8.82
CA GLU A 134 18.49 -1.85 -9.02
C GLU A 134 17.32 -1.44 -9.93
N GLU A 135 17.02 -2.25 -10.94
CA GLU A 135 15.87 -2.02 -11.82
C GLU A 135 14.55 -2.39 -11.13
N SER A 136 14.57 -3.35 -10.20
CA SER A 136 13.36 -3.89 -9.57
C SER A 136 12.61 -2.88 -8.68
N GLN A 137 13.32 -1.97 -8.00
CA GLN A 137 12.66 -0.96 -7.14
C GLN A 137 11.91 0.09 -7.97
N VAL A 138 12.52 0.54 -9.07
CA VAL A 138 11.87 1.51 -9.98
C VAL A 138 10.67 0.87 -10.66
N LEU A 139 10.81 -0.35 -11.16
CA LEU A 139 9.73 -1.11 -11.78
C LEU A 139 8.59 -1.39 -10.79
N TRP A 140 8.92 -1.73 -9.55
CA TRP A 140 7.92 -1.90 -8.49
C TRP A 140 7.12 -0.62 -8.24
N LEU A 141 7.79 0.53 -8.15
CA LEU A 141 7.14 1.82 -7.92
C LEU A 141 6.30 2.27 -9.13
N ILE A 142 6.77 2.00 -10.36
CA ILE A 142 5.98 2.25 -11.57
C ILE A 142 4.72 1.37 -11.58
N ASP A 143 4.84 0.11 -11.19
CA ASP A 143 3.71 -0.81 -11.09
C ASP A 143 2.71 -0.35 -10.01
N ASP A 144 3.18 0.14 -8.85
CA ASP A 144 2.34 0.77 -7.84
C ASP A 144 1.57 1.97 -8.41
N ILE A 145 2.25 2.85 -9.11
CA ILE A 145 1.65 4.05 -9.72
C ILE A 145 0.58 3.65 -10.76
N ASN A 146 0.86 2.67 -11.61
CA ASN A 146 -0.07 2.18 -12.62
C ASN A 146 -1.34 1.56 -12.01
N ASN A 147 -1.21 0.98 -10.83
CA ASN A 147 -2.32 0.38 -10.08
C ASN A 147 -2.96 1.36 -9.07
N LEU A 148 -2.65 2.65 -9.15
CA LEU A 148 -3.10 3.69 -8.20
C LEU A 148 -2.83 3.31 -6.74
N ASN A 149 -1.81 2.49 -6.51
CA ASN A 149 -1.43 2.02 -5.18
C ASN A 149 -0.51 3.03 -4.50
N MET A 150 -1.03 3.74 -3.52
CA MET A 150 -0.25 4.66 -2.71
C MET A 150 0.16 4.02 -1.39
N GLU A 151 1.45 3.80 -1.19
CA GLU A 151 1.99 3.36 0.09
C GLU A 151 2.36 4.57 0.97
N ILE A 152 2.13 4.45 2.27
CA ILE A 152 2.53 5.49 3.22
C ILE A 152 4.05 5.47 3.38
N THR A 153 4.67 6.61 3.12
CA THR A 153 6.08 6.88 3.41
C THR A 153 6.19 7.81 4.62
N GLN A 154 7.40 8.07 5.09
CA GLN A 154 7.64 8.97 6.21
C GLN A 154 7.09 10.38 5.94
N GLU A 155 7.22 10.86 4.69
CA GLU A 155 6.86 12.22 4.30
C GLU A 155 5.35 12.47 4.29
N ILE A 156 4.54 11.41 4.10
CA ILE A 156 3.09 11.53 3.95
C ILE A 156 2.30 10.91 5.11
N SER A 157 2.99 10.33 6.07
CA SER A 157 2.34 9.72 7.25
C SER A 157 1.56 10.75 8.07
N GLY A 158 0.25 10.53 8.22
CA GLY A 158 -0.65 11.43 8.95
C GLY A 158 -1.03 12.73 8.21
N GLU A 159 -0.61 12.90 6.95
CA GLU A 159 -0.91 14.11 6.17
C GLU A 159 -2.23 14.01 5.41
N PHE A 160 -2.63 12.80 4.96
CA PHE A 160 -3.75 12.58 4.07
C PHE A 160 -4.80 11.65 4.67
N THR A 161 -6.06 11.90 4.30
CA THR A 161 -7.14 10.93 4.55
C THR A 161 -7.03 9.77 3.55
N PRO A 162 -7.57 8.58 3.87
CA PRO A 162 -7.62 7.47 2.93
C PRO A 162 -8.26 7.78 1.58
N HIS A 163 -9.24 8.70 1.55
CA HIS A 163 -9.87 9.13 0.30
C HIS A 163 -8.92 9.94 -0.59
N GLU A 164 -8.09 10.81 0.00
CA GLU A 164 -7.06 11.57 -0.72
C GLU A 164 -5.97 10.67 -1.28
N LEU A 165 -5.78 9.47 -0.71
CA LEU A 165 -4.82 8.46 -1.14
C LEU A 165 -5.42 7.41 -2.11
N GLY A 166 -6.71 7.53 -2.47
CA GLY A 166 -7.39 6.59 -3.36
C GLY A 166 -7.73 5.23 -2.74
N TYR A 167 -7.58 5.06 -1.44
CA TYR A 167 -7.74 3.76 -0.76
C TYR A 167 -9.11 3.09 -0.92
N PRO A 168 -10.24 3.81 -1.04
CA PRO A 168 -11.52 3.19 -1.34
C PRO A 168 -11.54 2.42 -2.68
N ALA A 169 -10.78 2.89 -3.68
CA ALA A 169 -10.71 2.23 -4.98
C ALA A 169 -9.77 1.02 -5.01
N THR A 170 -8.82 0.95 -4.07
CA THR A 170 -7.81 -0.12 -3.99
C THR A 170 -8.14 -1.20 -2.96
N ALA A 171 -9.36 -1.22 -2.40
CA ALA A 171 -9.78 -2.15 -1.34
C ALA A 171 -8.92 -2.11 -0.05
N ARG A 172 -8.12 -1.04 0.17
CA ARG A 172 -7.40 -0.84 1.45
C ARG A 172 -8.33 -0.50 2.62
N ILE A 173 -9.59 -0.17 2.32
CA ILE A 173 -10.63 0.05 3.32
C ILE A 173 -11.75 -0.92 3.06
N ASP A 174 -12.15 -1.64 4.09
CA ASP A 174 -13.38 -2.39 4.10
C ASP A 174 -14.45 -1.59 4.86
N PHE A 175 -15.47 -1.15 4.14
CA PHE A 175 -16.55 -0.34 4.71
C PHE A 175 -17.63 -1.19 5.42
N GLU A 176 -17.63 -2.51 5.19
CA GLU A 176 -18.57 -3.47 5.78
C GLU A 176 -18.06 -4.08 7.08
N LYS A 177 -16.76 -3.92 7.38
CA LYS A 177 -16.17 -4.44 8.60
C LYS A 177 -16.61 -3.69 9.87
N GLY A 178 -16.29 -4.28 11.03
CA GLY A 178 -16.48 -3.65 12.34
C GLY A 178 -15.58 -2.43 12.59
N CYS A 179 -15.78 -1.76 13.72
CA CYS A 179 -15.13 -0.49 14.06
C CYS A 179 -13.60 -0.57 14.09
N TYR A 180 -12.96 0.52 13.67
CA TYR A 180 -11.52 0.75 13.78
C TYR A 180 -11.22 2.23 14.09
N THR A 181 -10.00 2.52 14.53
CA THR A 181 -9.57 3.88 14.87
C THR A 181 -9.68 4.82 13.66
N GLY A 182 -10.36 5.96 13.83
CA GLY A 182 -10.57 6.96 12.77
C GLY A 182 -11.74 6.65 11.81
N GLN A 183 -12.43 5.51 11.96
CA GLN A 183 -13.52 5.09 11.06
C GLN A 183 -14.63 6.12 10.92
N GLU A 184 -15.01 6.83 11.99
CA GLU A 184 -16.10 7.80 11.92
C GLU A 184 -15.85 8.87 10.85
N ILE A 185 -14.64 9.40 10.80
CA ILE A 185 -14.26 10.43 9.81
C ILE A 185 -14.20 9.82 8.41
N VAL A 186 -13.57 8.64 8.26
CA VAL A 186 -13.44 7.94 6.98
C VAL A 186 -14.80 7.56 6.41
N ALA A 187 -15.68 6.95 7.21
CA ALA A 187 -17.03 6.57 6.81
C ALA A 187 -17.91 7.80 6.50
N ARG A 188 -17.80 8.85 7.32
CA ARG A 188 -18.53 10.10 7.06
C ARG A 188 -18.12 10.73 5.73
N MET A 189 -16.84 10.71 5.37
CA MET A 189 -16.38 11.14 4.06
C MET A 189 -17.02 10.27 2.96
N HIS A 190 -16.93 8.95 3.09
CA HIS A 190 -17.44 8.03 2.09
C HIS A 190 -18.94 8.19 1.81
N TYR A 191 -19.76 8.24 2.86
CA TYR A 191 -21.22 8.22 2.71
C TYR A 191 -21.86 9.61 2.57
N ARG A 192 -21.18 10.68 3.01
CA ARG A 192 -21.81 12.02 3.11
C ARG A 192 -21.12 13.11 2.29
N ALA A 193 -19.87 12.93 1.88
CA ALA A 193 -19.19 13.95 1.10
C ALA A 193 -19.74 14.01 -0.34
N LYS A 194 -20.11 15.22 -0.79
CA LYS A 194 -20.59 15.43 -2.16
C LYS A 194 -19.48 15.40 -3.21
N LYS A 195 -18.26 15.71 -2.81
CA LYS A 195 -17.08 15.77 -3.67
C LYS A 195 -15.93 15.16 -2.92
N LEU A 196 -15.54 13.94 -3.30
CA LEU A 196 -14.36 13.26 -2.79
C LEU A 196 -13.16 13.58 -3.69
N PRO A 197 -11.95 13.63 -3.12
CA PRO A 197 -10.74 13.67 -3.94
C PRO A 197 -10.65 12.43 -4.83
N THR A 198 -9.99 12.58 -5.97
CA THR A 198 -9.69 11.49 -6.90
C THR A 198 -8.19 11.35 -7.05
N VAL A 199 -7.68 10.13 -7.09
CA VAL A 199 -6.27 9.88 -7.43
C VAL A 199 -6.15 9.65 -8.92
N LEU A 200 -5.22 10.38 -9.55
CA LEU A 200 -4.96 10.34 -10.97
C LEU A 200 -3.49 9.99 -11.24
N LEU A 201 -3.28 9.16 -12.27
CA LEU A 201 -1.97 8.93 -12.85
C LEU A 201 -1.69 10.03 -13.90
N LYS A 202 -0.50 10.62 -13.86
CA LYS A 202 -0.01 11.58 -14.86
C LYS A 202 1.46 11.35 -15.15
N ASN A 203 1.84 11.61 -16.41
CA ASN A 203 3.23 11.58 -16.86
C ASN A 203 3.70 13.00 -17.20
N SER A 204 4.97 13.29 -16.94
CA SER A 204 5.61 14.56 -17.26
C SER A 204 7.10 14.38 -17.56
N SER A 205 7.64 15.17 -18.47
CA SER A 205 9.09 15.26 -18.67
C SER A 205 9.80 16.06 -17.56
N HIS A 206 9.06 16.85 -16.78
CA HIS A 206 9.60 17.66 -15.69
C HIS A 206 9.49 16.90 -14.36
N LYS A 207 10.49 17.14 -13.51
CA LYS A 207 10.55 16.58 -12.17
C LYS A 207 9.83 17.50 -11.17
N TYR A 208 8.80 16.97 -10.52
CA TYR A 208 8.11 17.62 -9.39
C TYR A 208 8.37 16.87 -8.10
N GLU A 209 8.54 17.59 -7.00
CA GLU A 209 8.75 16.95 -5.69
C GLU A 209 7.42 16.49 -5.09
N ILE A 210 7.49 15.44 -4.27
CA ILE A 210 6.34 14.96 -3.48
C ILE A 210 5.86 16.11 -2.59
N GLY A 211 4.54 16.29 -2.47
CA GLY A 211 3.95 17.42 -1.76
C GLY A 211 3.81 18.70 -2.60
N THR A 212 4.30 18.74 -3.85
CA THR A 212 4.09 19.88 -4.75
C THR A 212 2.59 20.10 -4.99
N LYS A 213 2.11 21.31 -4.72
CA LYS A 213 0.72 21.70 -4.99
C LYS A 213 0.52 21.98 -6.46
N ILE A 214 -0.54 21.39 -7.00
CA ILE A 214 -0.98 21.60 -8.38
C ILE A 214 -1.95 22.77 -8.37
N GLN A 215 -1.78 23.71 -9.29
CA GLN A 215 -2.59 24.91 -9.40
C GLN A 215 -3.38 24.92 -10.72
N SER A 216 -4.58 25.46 -10.66
CA SER A 216 -5.35 25.82 -11.87
C SER A 216 -4.76 27.06 -12.52
N GLN A 217 -5.24 27.41 -13.72
CA GLN A 217 -4.89 28.65 -14.41
C GLN A 217 -5.21 29.90 -13.57
N ASP A 218 -6.18 29.82 -12.66
CA ASP A 218 -6.57 30.90 -11.73
C ASP A 218 -5.76 30.87 -10.42
N ASN A 219 -4.63 30.16 -10.34
CA ASN A 219 -3.78 30.01 -9.16
C ASN A 219 -4.49 29.39 -7.93
N LYS A 220 -5.55 28.61 -8.13
CA LYS A 220 -6.20 27.87 -7.04
C LYS A 220 -5.53 26.52 -6.88
N SER A 221 -5.25 26.11 -5.65
CA SER A 221 -4.75 24.75 -5.36
C SER A 221 -5.85 23.74 -5.68
N ILE A 222 -5.60 22.88 -6.65
CA ILE A 222 -6.55 21.88 -7.15
C ILE A 222 -6.12 20.45 -6.88
N GLY A 223 -4.88 20.26 -6.45
CA GLY A 223 -4.34 18.93 -6.14
C GLY A 223 -2.94 18.99 -5.53
N ILE A 224 -2.37 17.81 -5.32
CA ILE A 224 -1.03 17.63 -4.75
C ILE A 224 -0.37 16.37 -5.32
N VAL A 225 0.95 16.39 -5.47
CA VAL A 225 1.77 15.23 -5.87
C VAL A 225 1.93 14.31 -4.66
N LEU A 226 1.43 13.07 -4.77
CA LEU A 226 1.53 12.05 -3.72
C LEU A 226 2.81 11.24 -3.82
N THR A 227 3.16 10.78 -5.02
CA THR A 227 4.38 10.01 -5.29
C THR A 227 4.81 10.16 -6.74
N ARG A 228 6.04 9.74 -7.04
CA ARG A 228 6.58 9.71 -8.39
C ARG A 228 7.53 8.54 -8.60
N ALA A 229 7.64 8.09 -9.85
CA ALA A 229 8.69 7.21 -10.32
C ALA A 229 9.38 7.82 -11.54
N GLN A 230 10.67 7.59 -11.68
CA GLN A 230 11.42 7.97 -12.88
C GLN A 230 11.36 6.82 -13.88
N SER A 231 11.01 7.11 -15.13
CA SER A 231 11.05 6.19 -16.27
C SER A 231 12.06 6.66 -17.31
N SER A 232 12.26 5.88 -18.39
CA SER A 232 13.12 6.28 -19.52
C SER A 232 12.67 7.59 -20.17
N ASP A 233 11.37 7.86 -20.16
CA ASP A 233 10.74 8.96 -20.93
C ASP A 233 10.33 10.15 -20.04
N GLY A 234 10.73 10.13 -18.74
CA GLY A 234 10.40 11.17 -17.79
C GLY A 234 9.98 10.63 -16.42
N TYR A 235 8.85 11.13 -15.91
CA TYR A 235 8.36 10.79 -14.58
C TYR A 235 6.88 10.42 -14.64
N SER A 236 6.50 9.39 -13.91
CA SER A 236 5.11 9.02 -13.63
C SER A 236 4.73 9.45 -12.22
N TYR A 237 3.53 9.95 -12.03
CA TYR A 237 3.04 10.53 -10.79
C TYR A 237 1.68 9.97 -10.39
N LEU A 238 1.44 9.82 -9.09
CA LEU A 238 0.10 9.82 -8.52
C LEU A 238 -0.19 11.19 -7.92
N LEU A 239 -1.34 11.71 -8.27
CA LEU A 239 -1.83 13.02 -7.85
C LEU A 239 -3.13 12.84 -7.08
N SER A 240 -3.26 13.46 -5.91
CA SER A 240 -4.56 13.65 -5.28
C SER A 240 -5.18 14.93 -5.81
N MET A 241 -6.34 14.82 -6.45
CA MET A 241 -7.01 15.93 -7.11
C MET A 241 -8.40 16.19 -6.54
N ASN A 242 -8.79 17.45 -6.43
CA ASN A 242 -10.18 17.79 -6.15
C ASN A 242 -11.07 17.38 -7.32
N LYS A 243 -12.08 16.57 -7.10
CA LYS A 243 -12.99 16.05 -8.13
C LYS A 243 -13.59 17.10 -9.07
N SER A 244 -13.72 18.35 -8.61
CA SER A 244 -14.22 19.46 -9.43
C SER A 244 -13.28 19.87 -10.58
N PHE A 245 -12.07 19.36 -10.61
CA PHE A 245 -11.02 19.73 -11.56
C PHE A 245 -10.42 18.51 -12.29
N GLU A 246 -11.05 17.35 -12.16
CA GLU A 246 -10.60 16.07 -12.75
C GLU A 246 -10.42 16.16 -14.27
N ASP A 247 -11.33 16.88 -14.94
CA ASP A 247 -11.35 17.06 -16.41
C ASP A 247 -10.66 18.33 -16.91
N GLN A 248 -10.10 19.15 -16.02
CA GLN A 248 -9.44 20.38 -16.44
C GLN A 248 -7.99 20.13 -16.85
N SER A 249 -7.59 20.76 -17.96
CA SER A 249 -6.18 20.89 -18.30
C SER A 249 -5.48 21.75 -17.25
N PHE A 250 -4.64 21.15 -16.44
CA PHE A 250 -3.77 21.86 -15.51
C PHE A 250 -2.34 21.81 -16.02
N VAL A 251 -1.61 22.87 -15.70
CA VAL A 251 -0.18 22.97 -15.96
C VAL A 251 0.54 22.42 -14.74
N PHE A 252 1.34 21.42 -14.99
CA PHE A 252 2.41 21.09 -14.05
C PHE A 252 3.43 22.20 -14.06
#